data_aeeebffed314ef43d81441aa5feb5d47
#
_entry.id   aeeebffed314ef43d81441aa5feb5d47
#
_cell.length_a   1.000
_cell.length_b   1.000
_cell.length_c   1.000
_cell.angle_alpha   90.00
_cell.angle_beta   90.00
_cell.angle_gamma   90.00
#
_symmetry.space_group_name_H-M   'P 1'
#
loop_
_entity.id
_entity.type
_entity.pdbx_description
1 polymer ?
#
loop_
_entity_poly.entity_id
_entity_poly.type
_entity_poly.pdbx_seq_one_letter_code
_entity_poly.pdbx_strand_id
1 'polypeptide(L)'
;MTVAAIVIVPDSAAALADVEGEPAITRLVQSAWAGGALPIVVVCPSIDEAFQGLLAELQVVLVHPDPAEPHGIAWFAGGQRAAARAVTEATAGLLWPFRYSWVDPETVTSLIEAHGPSPDSIIRPAYAAQPGFPILVPNSLADRLAVLSGVHGEEAIDTLTAAGVPTLTMELGDPGIVHDAATPRSSLPNYQGPPAQDRGTRARMASEPAEELR
;
A
#
# COMPACT_ATOMS: atom_id res chain seq x y z
N MET A 1 -1.05 12.18 -11.10
CA MET A 1 -1.22 11.73 -9.71
C MET A 1 -0.45 10.42 -9.60
N THR A 2 0.51 10.35 -8.71
CA THR A 2 1.40 9.20 -8.55
C THR A 2 1.33 8.71 -7.10
N VAL A 3 1.25 7.40 -6.91
CA VAL A 3 1.23 6.76 -5.58
C VAL A 3 2.48 5.91 -5.44
N ALA A 4 3.24 6.14 -4.38
CA ALA A 4 4.44 5.36 -4.09
C ALA A 4 4.10 4.06 -3.35
N ALA A 5 4.84 2.98 -3.60
CA ALA A 5 4.84 1.83 -2.69
C ALA A 5 5.98 2.01 -1.67
N ILE A 6 5.65 1.91 -0.37
CA ILE A 6 6.62 2.04 0.71
C ILE A 6 6.64 0.73 1.49
N VAL A 7 7.60 -0.11 1.15
CA VAL A 7 7.77 -1.45 1.72
C VAL A 7 8.62 -1.34 2.97
N ILE A 8 8.06 -1.74 4.10
CA ILE A 8 8.72 -1.73 5.40
C ILE A 8 9.29 -3.12 5.69
N VAL A 9 10.61 -3.20 5.77
CA VAL A 9 11.36 -4.44 5.97
C VAL A 9 12.15 -4.37 7.28
N PRO A 10 11.99 -5.31 8.21
CA PRO A 10 12.69 -5.25 9.50
C PRO A 10 14.20 -5.48 9.37
N ASP A 11 14.61 -6.36 8.46
CA ASP A 11 16.01 -6.69 8.18
C ASP A 11 16.17 -7.38 6.81
N SER A 12 17.41 -7.51 6.34
CA SER A 12 17.71 -8.14 5.05
C SER A 12 17.35 -9.63 5.00
N ALA A 13 17.48 -10.36 6.10
CA ALA A 13 17.15 -11.78 6.13
C ALA A 13 15.66 -12.03 5.88
N ALA A 14 14.79 -11.18 6.45
CA ALA A 14 13.35 -11.23 6.20
C ALA A 14 13.03 -10.92 4.73
N ALA A 15 13.71 -9.92 4.14
CA ALA A 15 13.50 -9.56 2.74
C ALA A 15 13.92 -10.66 1.76
N LEU A 16 14.99 -11.37 2.07
CA LEU A 16 15.55 -12.47 1.27
C LEU A 16 14.88 -13.82 1.55
N ALA A 17 13.98 -13.90 2.53
CA ALA A 17 13.27 -15.15 2.83
C ALA A 17 12.58 -15.67 1.57
N ASP A 18 12.77 -16.97 1.32
CA ASP A 18 12.13 -17.63 0.17
C ASP A 18 10.63 -17.73 0.36
N VAL A 19 9.88 -17.26 -0.63
CA VAL A 19 8.43 -17.37 -0.71
C VAL A 19 8.10 -18.05 -2.03
N GLU A 20 7.97 -19.37 -1.98
CA GLU A 20 7.68 -20.23 -3.13
C GLU A 20 8.67 -20.02 -4.30
N GLY A 21 9.96 -20.09 -4.00
CA GLY A 21 11.05 -20.05 -4.98
C GLY A 21 11.52 -18.64 -5.36
N GLU A 22 11.02 -17.59 -4.71
CA GLU A 22 11.41 -16.21 -4.97
C GLU A 22 11.58 -15.43 -3.67
N PRO A 23 12.56 -14.51 -3.55
CA PRO A 23 12.66 -13.62 -2.38
C PRO A 23 11.38 -12.82 -2.15
N ALA A 24 10.94 -12.71 -0.90
CA ALA A 24 9.73 -11.98 -0.53
C ALA A 24 9.70 -10.55 -1.07
N ILE A 25 10.84 -9.86 -1.03
CA ILE A 25 10.94 -8.48 -1.52
C ILE A 25 10.74 -8.38 -3.04
N THR A 26 11.22 -9.37 -3.80
CA THR A 26 11.06 -9.38 -5.26
C THR A 26 9.58 -9.44 -5.64
N ARG A 27 8.82 -10.31 -4.97
CA ARG A 27 7.37 -10.43 -5.15
C ARG A 27 6.65 -9.11 -4.88
N LEU A 28 6.96 -8.48 -3.74
CA LEU A 28 6.37 -7.20 -3.36
C LEU A 28 6.64 -6.10 -4.39
N VAL A 29 7.90 -5.99 -4.83
CA VAL A 29 8.30 -5.01 -5.84
C VAL A 29 7.60 -5.27 -7.16
N GLN A 30 7.50 -6.52 -7.60
CA GLN A 30 6.79 -6.89 -8.82
C GLN A 30 5.29 -6.57 -8.73
N SER A 31 4.62 -6.90 -7.62
CA SER A 31 3.21 -6.58 -7.40
C SER A 31 2.97 -5.08 -7.38
N ALA A 32 3.83 -4.32 -6.69
CA ALA A 32 3.73 -2.87 -6.63
C ALA A 32 3.90 -2.24 -8.02
N TRP A 33 4.91 -2.68 -8.76
CA TRP A 33 5.21 -2.18 -10.10
C TRP A 33 4.10 -2.53 -11.10
N ALA A 34 3.65 -3.79 -11.11
CA ALA A 34 2.57 -4.24 -12.00
C ALA A 34 1.23 -3.55 -11.69
N GLY A 35 0.97 -3.19 -10.43
CA GLY A 35 -0.20 -2.43 -10.01
C GLY A 35 -0.07 -0.91 -10.22
N GLY A 36 1.06 -0.42 -10.76
CA GLY A 36 1.28 0.99 -11.11
C GLY A 36 1.74 1.89 -9.97
N ALA A 37 2.18 1.33 -8.84
CA ALA A 37 2.74 2.12 -7.74
C ALA A 37 4.21 2.50 -8.03
N LEU A 38 4.49 3.81 -8.09
CA LEU A 38 5.82 4.37 -8.32
C LEU A 38 5.99 5.70 -7.53
N PRO A 39 7.21 6.00 -7.03
CA PRO A 39 8.35 5.10 -6.94
C PRO A 39 8.13 3.97 -5.93
N ILE A 40 8.92 2.91 -6.03
CA ILE A 40 8.94 1.87 -5.00
C ILE A 40 10.09 2.19 -4.04
N VAL A 41 9.76 2.34 -2.77
CA VAL A 41 10.70 2.67 -1.70
C VAL A 41 10.80 1.49 -0.75
N VAL A 42 12.00 1.00 -0.53
CA VAL A 42 12.29 -0.03 0.47
C VAL A 42 12.93 0.64 1.67
N VAL A 43 12.28 0.51 2.83
CA VAL A 43 12.79 1.03 4.10
C VAL A 43 13.32 -0.14 4.91
N CYS A 44 14.64 -0.19 5.09
CA CYS A 44 15.32 -1.28 5.81
C CYS A 44 16.49 -0.74 6.64
N PRO A 45 16.61 -1.09 7.93
CA PRO A 45 17.65 -0.56 8.82
C PRO A 45 19.03 -1.15 8.53
N SER A 46 19.08 -2.40 8.07
CA SER A 46 20.33 -3.11 7.79
C SER A 46 20.27 -3.78 6.44
N ILE A 47 21.35 -3.63 5.67
CA ILE A 47 21.48 -4.20 4.32
C ILE A 47 22.81 -4.91 4.25
N ASP A 48 22.76 -6.20 3.95
CA ASP A 48 23.93 -6.98 3.60
C ASP A 48 24.20 -6.92 2.09
N GLU A 49 25.34 -7.46 1.68
CA GLU A 49 25.79 -7.45 0.28
C GLU A 49 24.82 -8.18 -0.66
N ALA A 50 24.24 -9.31 -0.20
CA ALA A 50 23.27 -10.08 -1.00
C ALA A 50 21.99 -9.28 -1.27
N PHE A 51 21.45 -8.63 -0.22
CA PHE A 51 20.27 -7.79 -0.36
C PHE A 51 20.53 -6.55 -1.20
N GLN A 52 21.69 -5.91 -1.04
CA GLN A 52 22.10 -4.76 -1.87
C GLN A 52 22.18 -5.14 -3.35
N GLY A 53 22.76 -6.31 -3.66
CA GLY A 53 22.83 -6.82 -5.03
C GLY A 53 21.45 -7.02 -5.65
N LEU A 54 20.51 -7.63 -4.90
CA LEU A 54 19.14 -7.82 -5.36
C LEU A 54 18.40 -6.50 -5.58
N LEU A 55 18.53 -5.54 -4.65
CA LEU A 55 17.87 -4.23 -4.79
C LEU A 55 18.36 -3.42 -5.98
N ALA A 56 19.64 -3.58 -6.37
CA ALA A 56 20.19 -2.91 -7.54
C ALA A 56 19.51 -3.37 -8.85
N GLU A 57 19.03 -4.62 -8.90
CA GLU A 57 18.31 -5.16 -10.05
C GLU A 57 16.83 -4.71 -10.08
N LEU A 58 16.26 -4.39 -8.91
CA LEU A 58 14.82 -4.09 -8.76
C LEU A 58 14.45 -2.61 -8.99
N GLN A 59 15.44 -1.71 -9.22
CA GLN A 59 15.19 -0.28 -9.45
C GLN A 59 14.35 0.41 -8.37
N VAL A 60 14.65 0.16 -7.12
CA VAL A 60 13.97 0.73 -5.96
C VAL A 60 14.76 1.87 -5.33
N VAL A 61 14.07 2.75 -4.62
CA VAL A 61 14.67 3.76 -3.75
C VAL A 61 14.89 3.15 -2.38
N LEU A 62 16.14 3.13 -1.93
CA LEU A 62 16.49 2.59 -0.63
C LEU A 62 16.52 3.69 0.43
N VAL A 63 15.92 3.40 1.58
CA VAL A 63 15.92 4.28 2.74
C VAL A 63 16.42 3.53 3.97
N HIS A 64 17.45 4.09 4.60
CA HIS A 64 17.91 3.65 5.92
C HIS A 64 17.20 4.52 6.96
N PRO A 65 16.32 3.94 7.79
CA PRO A 65 15.73 4.67 8.91
C PRO A 65 16.79 4.98 9.95
N ASP A 66 16.58 6.03 10.74
CA ASP A 66 17.43 6.32 11.90
C ASP A 66 17.35 5.14 12.89
N PRO A 67 18.48 4.56 13.31
CA PRO A 67 18.48 3.47 14.29
C PRO A 67 17.87 3.87 15.65
N ALA A 68 17.81 5.17 15.96
CA ALA A 68 17.15 5.69 17.14
C ALA A 68 15.63 5.77 17.01
N GLU A 69 15.09 5.71 15.76
CA GLU A 69 13.66 5.69 15.53
C GLU A 69 13.12 4.25 15.71
N PRO A 70 12.15 4.04 16.60
CA PRO A 70 11.54 2.72 16.73
C PRO A 70 10.83 2.32 15.44
N HIS A 71 10.78 1.01 15.19
CA HIS A 71 9.98 0.45 14.11
C HIS A 71 8.54 0.97 14.17
N GLY A 72 8.01 1.42 13.07
CA GLY A 72 6.63 1.87 13.04
C GLY A 72 6.34 2.89 11.96
N ILE A 73 5.39 3.78 12.26
CA ILE A 73 4.90 4.77 11.31
C ILE A 73 5.97 5.81 10.92
N ALA A 74 7.01 6.02 11.75
CA ALA A 74 8.12 6.91 11.45
C ALA A 74 8.91 6.45 10.20
N TRP A 75 9.10 5.15 10.05
CA TRP A 75 9.76 4.57 8.88
C TRP A 75 8.95 4.79 7.61
N PHE A 76 7.64 4.63 7.71
CA PHE A 76 6.73 4.93 6.60
C PHE A 76 6.80 6.42 6.21
N ALA A 77 6.74 7.32 7.18
CA ALA A 77 6.88 8.76 6.93
C ALA A 77 8.23 9.12 6.30
N GLY A 78 9.30 8.44 6.71
CA GLY A 78 10.62 8.52 6.08
C GLY A 78 10.60 8.09 4.61
N GLY A 79 9.93 6.98 4.33
CA GLY A 79 9.71 6.48 2.98
C GLY A 79 8.88 7.43 2.11
N GLN A 80 7.79 8.03 2.65
CA GLN A 80 7.01 9.04 1.93
C GLN A 80 7.87 10.27 1.55
N ARG A 81 8.71 10.75 2.47
CA ARG A 81 9.63 11.86 2.16
C ARG A 81 10.64 11.49 1.06
N ALA A 82 11.14 10.26 1.07
CA ALA A 82 12.05 9.78 0.03
C ALA A 82 11.32 9.65 -1.33
N ALA A 83 10.10 9.12 -1.34
CA ALA A 83 9.27 9.03 -2.53
C ALA A 83 8.99 10.41 -3.15
N ALA A 84 8.63 11.40 -2.33
CA ALA A 84 8.38 12.77 -2.78
C ALA A 84 9.63 13.48 -3.34
N ARG A 85 10.82 13.09 -2.90
CA ARG A 85 12.10 13.59 -3.47
C ARG A 85 12.42 12.92 -4.80
N ALA A 86 12.09 11.62 -4.95
CA ALA A 86 12.34 10.88 -6.17
C ALA A 86 11.34 11.25 -7.27
N VAL A 87 10.07 11.46 -6.90
CA VAL A 87 8.98 11.82 -7.81
C VAL A 87 8.14 12.91 -7.15
N THR A 88 8.30 14.15 -7.61
CA THR A 88 7.64 15.34 -7.04
C THR A 88 6.10 15.25 -7.08
N GLU A 89 5.54 14.48 -8.00
CA GLU A 89 4.09 14.32 -8.17
C GLU A 89 3.50 13.19 -7.31
N ALA A 90 4.30 12.55 -6.43
CA ALA A 90 3.79 11.56 -5.51
C ALA A 90 2.85 12.22 -4.50
N THR A 91 1.58 11.85 -4.52
CA THR A 91 0.52 12.43 -3.67
C THR A 91 0.16 11.56 -2.49
N ALA A 92 0.50 10.27 -2.54
CA ALA A 92 0.24 9.31 -1.48
C ALA A 92 1.30 8.20 -1.45
N GLY A 93 1.33 7.45 -0.36
CA GLY A 93 2.13 6.24 -0.21
C GLY A 93 1.29 5.05 0.25
N LEU A 94 1.61 3.87 -0.26
CA LEU A 94 1.10 2.61 0.22
C LEU A 94 1.97 2.14 1.39
N LEU A 95 1.43 2.12 2.60
CA LEU A 95 2.06 1.49 3.76
C LEU A 95 1.98 -0.02 3.59
N TRP A 96 3.11 -0.65 3.29
CA TRP A 96 3.16 -2.06 2.93
C TRP A 96 4.19 -2.82 3.77
N PRO A 97 3.78 -3.48 4.86
CA PRO A 97 4.66 -4.38 5.59
C PRO A 97 5.08 -5.57 4.73
N PHE A 98 6.37 -5.91 4.72
CA PHE A 98 6.98 -6.92 3.85
C PHE A 98 6.30 -8.30 3.92
N ARG A 99 5.74 -8.65 5.05
CA ARG A 99 5.09 -9.95 5.27
C ARG A 99 3.86 -10.20 4.39
N TYR A 100 3.24 -9.15 3.82
CA TYR A 100 2.08 -9.29 2.94
C TYR A 100 2.53 -9.37 1.48
N SER A 101 3.28 -10.42 1.14
CA SER A 101 3.85 -10.64 -0.20
C SER A 101 2.89 -11.31 -1.19
N TRP A 102 1.68 -11.66 -0.76
CA TRP A 102 0.66 -12.30 -1.61
C TRP A 102 -0.32 -11.31 -2.25
N VAL A 103 -0.16 -10.04 -1.99
CA VAL A 103 -1.06 -9.01 -2.54
C VAL A 103 -1.02 -9.01 -4.07
N ASP A 104 -2.20 -9.08 -4.66
CA ASP A 104 -2.36 -9.06 -6.11
C ASP A 104 -2.14 -7.64 -6.69
N PRO A 105 -1.50 -7.50 -7.85
CA PRO A 105 -1.34 -6.20 -8.53
C PRO A 105 -2.65 -5.44 -8.76
N GLU A 106 -3.75 -6.12 -9.02
CA GLU A 106 -5.06 -5.47 -9.19
C GLU A 106 -5.56 -4.79 -7.92
N THR A 107 -5.21 -5.32 -6.75
CA THR A 107 -5.47 -4.65 -5.46
C THR A 107 -4.75 -3.31 -5.39
N VAL A 108 -3.49 -3.27 -5.79
CA VAL A 108 -2.70 -2.03 -5.85
C VAL A 108 -3.32 -1.03 -6.81
N THR A 109 -3.69 -1.47 -8.02
CA THR A 109 -4.39 -0.65 -9.01
C THR A 109 -5.69 -0.07 -8.46
N SER A 110 -6.51 -0.90 -7.80
CA SER A 110 -7.79 -0.49 -7.22
C SER A 110 -7.63 0.60 -6.14
N LEU A 111 -6.61 0.47 -5.30
CA LEU A 111 -6.29 1.48 -4.27
C LEU A 111 -5.86 2.81 -4.90
N ILE A 112 -5.02 2.77 -5.94
CA ILE A 112 -4.56 3.95 -6.67
C ILE A 112 -5.74 4.65 -7.36
N GLU A 113 -6.62 3.91 -8.01
CA GLU A 113 -7.82 4.45 -8.66
C GLU A 113 -8.77 5.10 -7.67
N ALA A 114 -8.95 4.48 -6.49
CA ALA A 114 -9.80 5.04 -5.44
C ALA A 114 -9.25 6.33 -4.82
N HIS A 115 -7.93 6.54 -4.85
CA HIS A 115 -7.31 7.78 -4.38
C HIS A 115 -7.70 8.98 -5.24
N GLY A 116 -7.92 8.80 -6.54
CA GLY A 116 -8.28 9.90 -7.45
C GLY A 116 -9.49 10.73 -6.98
N PRO A 117 -10.65 10.12 -6.75
CA PRO A 117 -11.84 10.83 -6.24
C PRO A 117 -11.78 11.16 -4.74
N SER A 118 -10.84 10.59 -3.97
CA SER A 118 -10.74 10.74 -2.51
C SER A 118 -9.31 11.07 -2.06
N PRO A 119 -8.71 12.18 -2.54
CA PRO A 119 -7.28 12.45 -2.39
C PRO A 119 -6.84 12.70 -0.94
N ASP A 120 -7.75 13.06 -0.05
CA ASP A 120 -7.47 13.34 1.36
C ASP A 120 -7.84 12.19 2.30
N SER A 121 -8.33 11.07 1.74
CA SER A 121 -8.78 9.93 2.52
C SER A 121 -7.68 8.87 2.65
N ILE A 122 -7.56 8.29 3.83
CA ILE A 122 -6.88 7.00 4.00
C ILE A 122 -7.74 5.94 3.31
N ILE A 123 -7.12 5.06 2.49
CA ILE A 123 -7.85 3.98 1.84
C ILE A 123 -7.30 2.65 2.34
N ARG A 124 -8.18 1.86 2.94
CA ARG A 124 -7.84 0.59 3.59
C ARG A 124 -8.52 -0.56 2.87
N PRO A 125 -7.79 -1.52 2.30
CA PRO A 125 -8.40 -2.70 1.72
C PRO A 125 -8.95 -3.61 2.82
N ALA A 126 -10.02 -4.35 2.51
CA ALA A 126 -10.58 -5.38 3.35
C ALA A 126 -10.88 -6.64 2.53
N TYR A 127 -10.73 -7.81 3.16
CA TYR A 127 -11.11 -9.11 2.64
C TYR A 127 -11.97 -9.82 3.66
N ALA A 128 -13.16 -10.26 3.29
CA ALA A 128 -14.14 -10.87 4.18
C ALA A 128 -14.38 -10.04 5.47
N ALA A 129 -14.53 -8.72 5.30
CA ALA A 129 -14.67 -7.71 6.35
C ALA A 129 -13.44 -7.56 7.29
N GLN A 130 -12.33 -8.22 7.00
CA GLN A 130 -11.07 -8.06 7.73
C GLN A 130 -10.21 -7.01 7.04
N PRO A 131 -9.85 -5.90 7.72
CA PRO A 131 -8.92 -4.91 7.17
C PRO A 131 -7.53 -5.51 6.94
N GLY A 132 -6.87 -5.05 5.87
CA GLY A 132 -5.57 -5.59 5.46
C GLY A 132 -4.60 -4.52 4.95
N PHE A 133 -3.57 -4.99 4.25
CA PHE A 133 -2.50 -4.18 3.65
C PHE A 133 -2.39 -4.45 2.14
N PRO A 134 -1.81 -3.50 1.38
CA PRO A 134 -1.26 -2.21 1.79
C PRO A 134 -2.33 -1.16 2.07
N ILE A 135 -2.03 -0.21 2.97
CA ILE A 135 -2.92 0.92 3.27
C ILE A 135 -2.43 2.15 2.50
N LEU A 136 -3.30 2.77 1.72
CA LEU A 136 -2.97 4.02 1.04
C LEU A 136 -3.15 5.19 2.00
N VAL A 137 -2.09 6.00 2.14
CA VAL A 137 -2.07 7.15 3.04
C VAL A 137 -1.63 8.40 2.28
N PRO A 138 -2.46 9.45 2.21
CA PRO A 138 -2.11 10.71 1.55
C PRO A 138 -0.87 11.38 2.16
N ASN A 139 -0.05 12.00 1.32
CA ASN A 139 1.14 12.74 1.77
C ASN A 139 0.77 14.00 2.58
N SER A 140 -0.45 14.53 2.44
CA SER A 140 -0.97 15.62 3.27
C SER A 140 -1.05 15.28 4.76
N LEU A 141 -0.97 14.00 5.12
CA LEU A 141 -0.96 13.54 6.50
C LEU A 141 0.45 13.39 7.10
N ALA A 142 1.52 13.68 6.34
CA ALA A 142 2.91 13.44 6.76
C ALA A 142 3.27 14.09 8.11
N ASP A 143 2.82 15.33 8.36
CA ASP A 143 3.08 16.03 9.64
C ASP A 143 2.33 15.37 10.80
N ARG A 144 1.12 14.89 10.56
CA ARG A 144 0.33 14.16 11.57
C ARG A 144 0.94 12.80 11.89
N LEU A 145 1.50 12.12 10.90
CA LEU A 145 2.24 10.86 11.09
C LEU A 145 3.52 11.08 11.91
N ALA A 146 4.23 12.19 11.67
CA ALA A 146 5.47 12.49 12.37
C ALA A 146 5.26 12.63 13.91
N VAL A 147 4.08 13.09 14.34
CA VAL A 147 3.74 13.19 15.77
C VAL A 147 3.50 11.82 16.42
N LEU A 148 3.14 10.81 15.60
CA LEU A 148 2.87 9.44 16.04
C LEU A 148 4.11 8.53 15.97
N SER A 149 5.33 9.12 15.92
CA SER A 149 6.58 8.37 15.92
C SER A 149 6.63 7.42 17.14
N GLY A 150 7.02 6.16 16.88
CA GLY A 150 7.01 5.11 17.91
C GLY A 150 5.73 4.28 18.01
N VAL A 151 4.67 4.67 17.32
CA VAL A 151 3.43 3.89 17.22
C VAL A 151 3.54 2.90 16.04
N HIS A 152 3.01 1.70 16.19
CA HIS A 152 2.94 0.74 15.09
C HIS A 152 2.07 1.28 13.95
N GLY A 153 2.42 0.91 12.70
CA GLY A 153 1.80 1.51 11.52
C GLY A 153 0.28 1.40 11.51
N GLU A 154 -0.29 0.25 11.88
CA GLU A 154 -1.74 0.04 11.92
C GLU A 154 -2.41 0.87 13.02
N GLU A 155 -1.87 0.87 14.22
CA GLU A 155 -2.35 1.66 15.37
C GLU A 155 -2.29 3.17 15.07
N ALA A 156 -1.27 3.64 14.35
CA ALA A 156 -1.18 5.02 13.91
C ALA A 156 -2.31 5.38 12.94
N ILE A 157 -2.65 4.50 12.02
CA ILE A 157 -3.78 4.67 11.10
C ILE A 157 -5.11 4.72 11.86
N ASP A 158 -5.31 3.82 12.83
CA ASP A 158 -6.51 3.79 13.66
C ASP A 158 -6.63 5.08 14.50
N THR A 159 -5.50 5.57 15.03
CA THR A 159 -5.44 6.85 15.76
C THR A 159 -5.83 8.03 14.87
N LEU A 160 -5.35 8.09 13.63
CA LEU A 160 -5.73 9.14 12.68
C LEU A 160 -7.21 9.06 12.31
N THR A 161 -7.74 7.86 12.12
CA THR A 161 -9.15 7.63 11.83
C THR A 161 -10.04 8.08 13.00
N ALA A 162 -9.67 7.72 14.22
CA ALA A 162 -10.37 8.15 15.44
C ALA A 162 -10.30 9.69 15.64
N ALA A 163 -9.23 10.33 15.15
CA ALA A 163 -9.08 11.78 15.14
C ALA A 163 -9.79 12.48 13.97
N GLY A 164 -10.67 11.76 13.25
CA GLY A 164 -11.54 12.33 12.21
C GLY A 164 -10.90 12.45 10.83
N VAL A 165 -9.77 11.76 10.55
CA VAL A 165 -9.26 11.67 9.18
C VAL A 165 -10.22 10.82 8.35
N PRO A 166 -10.68 11.30 7.19
CA PRO A 166 -11.53 10.51 6.32
C PRO A 166 -10.87 9.17 5.97
N THR A 167 -11.59 8.08 6.17
CA THR A 167 -11.08 6.74 5.89
C THR A 167 -12.11 5.98 5.07
N LEU A 168 -11.69 5.45 3.93
CA LEU A 168 -12.47 4.60 3.04
C LEU A 168 -12.01 3.16 3.19
N THR A 169 -12.91 2.26 3.55
CA THR A 169 -12.65 0.82 3.52
C THR A 169 -13.19 0.25 2.21
N MET A 170 -12.32 -0.49 1.50
CA MET A 170 -12.66 -1.13 0.23
C MET A 170 -12.65 -2.64 0.39
N GLU A 171 -13.79 -3.28 0.25
CA GLU A 171 -13.86 -4.74 0.19
C GLU A 171 -13.31 -5.21 -1.17
N LEU A 172 -12.24 -5.98 -1.12
CA LEU A 172 -11.55 -6.53 -2.29
C LEU A 172 -11.52 -8.06 -2.20
N GLY A 173 -11.56 -8.72 -3.34
CA GLY A 173 -11.52 -10.19 -3.40
C GLY A 173 -10.12 -10.79 -3.26
N ASP A 174 -9.20 -10.09 -2.61
CA ASP A 174 -7.79 -10.47 -2.47
C ASP A 174 -7.48 -11.01 -1.07
N PRO A 175 -7.32 -12.32 -0.90
CA PRO A 175 -6.90 -12.88 0.38
C PRO A 175 -5.47 -12.49 0.78
N GLY A 176 -4.63 -12.08 -0.18
CA GLY A 176 -3.23 -11.70 0.07
C GLY A 176 -3.09 -10.48 0.97
N ILE A 177 -4.13 -9.64 1.09
CA ILE A 177 -4.08 -8.44 1.94
C ILE A 177 -4.15 -8.75 3.45
N VAL A 178 -4.64 -9.92 3.83
CA VAL A 178 -4.79 -10.34 5.24
C VAL A 178 -3.95 -11.56 5.62
N HIS A 179 -3.35 -12.25 4.63
CA HIS A 179 -2.49 -13.39 4.87
C HIS A 179 -1.02 -13.04 4.64
N ASP A 180 -0.17 -13.47 5.55
CA ASP A 180 1.27 -13.24 5.45
C ASP A 180 1.99 -14.31 4.61
N ALA A 181 3.28 -14.06 4.33
CA ALA A 181 4.13 -14.94 3.54
C ALA A 181 4.33 -16.34 4.16
N ALA A 182 4.07 -16.53 5.48
CA ALA A 182 4.14 -17.82 6.13
C ALA A 182 2.96 -18.74 5.74
N THR A 183 1.89 -18.17 5.21
CA THR A 183 0.76 -18.93 4.69
C THR A 183 1.07 -19.42 3.28
N PRO A 184 1.11 -20.74 3.01
CA PRO A 184 1.35 -21.24 1.66
C PRO A 184 0.30 -20.73 0.67
N ARG A 185 0.71 -20.32 -0.53
CA ARG A 185 -0.20 -19.83 -1.58
C ARG A 185 -1.32 -20.82 -1.88
N SER A 186 -1.00 -22.11 -1.87
CA SER A 186 -1.97 -23.18 -2.14
C SER A 186 -3.10 -23.31 -1.12
N SER A 187 -2.93 -22.72 0.08
CA SER A 187 -3.98 -22.67 1.12
C SER A 187 -4.81 -21.39 1.10
N LEU A 188 -4.40 -20.39 0.31
CA LEU A 188 -5.19 -19.16 0.17
C LEU A 188 -6.39 -19.39 -0.77
N PRO A 189 -7.54 -18.76 -0.48
CA PRO A 189 -8.62 -18.66 -1.45
C PRO A 189 -8.14 -18.08 -2.78
N ASN A 190 -8.82 -18.40 -3.86
CA ASN A 190 -8.52 -17.79 -5.16
C ASN A 190 -8.86 -16.30 -5.10
N TYR A 191 -8.03 -15.48 -5.77
CA TYR A 191 -8.35 -14.09 -6.02
C TYR A 191 -9.65 -13.97 -6.82
N GLN A 192 -10.59 -13.15 -6.38
CA GLN A 192 -11.90 -12.99 -6.99
C GLN A 192 -12.07 -11.63 -7.71
N GLY A 193 -11.02 -10.82 -7.73
CA GLY A 193 -11.09 -9.46 -8.26
C GLY A 193 -11.84 -8.49 -7.32
N PRO A 194 -11.86 -7.20 -7.67
CA PRO A 194 -12.78 -6.26 -7.02
C PRO A 194 -14.21 -6.72 -7.33
N PRO A 195 -15.16 -6.60 -6.36
CA PRO A 195 -16.56 -6.89 -6.63
C PRO A 195 -16.99 -6.06 -7.85
N ALA A 196 -17.66 -6.69 -8.81
CA ALA A 196 -18.13 -6.01 -10.00
C ALA A 196 -18.91 -4.77 -9.57
N GLN A 197 -18.34 -3.59 -9.83
CA GLN A 197 -19.07 -2.34 -9.60
C GLN A 197 -20.30 -2.40 -10.47
N ASP A 198 -21.47 -2.28 -9.82
CA ASP A 198 -22.75 -2.30 -10.52
C ASP A 198 -22.81 -1.07 -11.44
N ARG A 199 -22.36 -1.25 -12.69
CA ARG A 199 -22.37 -0.23 -13.73
C ARG A 199 -23.79 0.20 -14.14
N GLY A 200 -24.82 -0.43 -13.54
CA GLY A 200 -26.23 -0.18 -13.84
C GLY A 200 -26.74 1.16 -13.34
N THR A 201 -26.15 1.74 -12.30
CA THR A 201 -26.68 2.97 -11.69
C THR A 201 -26.29 4.25 -12.45
N ARG A 202 -25.14 4.26 -13.12
CA ARG A 202 -24.73 5.45 -13.93
C ARG A 202 -25.45 5.58 -15.27
N ALA A 203 -25.92 4.47 -15.85
CA ALA A 203 -26.67 4.51 -17.10
C ALA A 203 -28.11 5.02 -16.92
N ARG A 204 -28.70 4.91 -15.73
CA ARG A 204 -30.06 5.41 -15.44
C ARG A 204 -30.14 6.92 -15.24
N MET A 205 -29.08 7.56 -14.74
CA MET A 205 -29.05 9.03 -14.57
C MET A 205 -28.80 9.82 -15.87
N ALA A 206 -28.33 9.15 -16.93
CA ALA A 206 -28.06 9.79 -18.22
C ALA A 206 -29.23 9.68 -19.23
N SER A 207 -30.33 9.01 -18.86
CA SER A 207 -31.46 8.74 -19.76
C SER A 207 -32.81 9.31 -19.30
N GLU A 208 -32.84 10.27 -18.36
CA GLU A 208 -34.07 11.04 -18.14
C GLU A 208 -34.19 12.14 -19.21
N PRO A 209 -35.15 12.05 -20.11
CA PRO A 209 -35.42 13.14 -21.04
C PRO A 209 -35.96 14.33 -20.25
N ALA A 210 -35.40 15.51 -20.53
CA ALA A 210 -35.95 16.79 -20.07
C ALA A 210 -37.41 16.89 -20.55
N GLU A 211 -38.35 16.69 -19.63
CA GLU A 211 -39.77 17.03 -19.92
C GLU A 211 -39.90 18.52 -20.14
N GLU A 212 -40.33 18.84 -21.34
CA GLU A 212 -40.68 20.19 -21.83
C GLU A 212 -41.69 20.82 -20.88
N LEU A 213 -41.30 21.94 -20.26
CA LEU A 213 -42.24 22.90 -19.68
C LEU A 213 -42.92 23.67 -20.84
N ARG A 214 -44.17 23.36 -21.08
CA ARG A 214 -45.14 24.26 -21.77
C ARG A 214 -45.96 25.02 -20.76
#